data_2bd42a52427a2ad74abddc58d6723d09
#
_entry.id   2bd42a52427a2ad74abddc58d6723d09
#
_cell.length_a   1.000
_cell.length_b   1.000
_cell.length_c   1.000
_cell.angle_alpha   90.00
_cell.angle_beta   90.00
_cell.angle_gamma   90.00
#
_symmetry.space_group_name_H-M   'P 1'
#
loop_
_entity.id
_entity.type
_entity.pdbx_description
1 polymer ?
#
loop_
_entity_poly.entity_id
_entity_poly.type
_entity_poly.pdbx_seq_one_letter_code
_entity_poly.pdbx_strand_id
1 'polypeptide(L)'
;MSEMREPARVGPAEAWALVEGGRDPVFLDTRNPYHRAKSDWQIPGSLRIWRGELEERIDEVPRRRPVVIYCACHYEHSSTRAALILEEYDFTELYILVGGIKSWEDAGLPLEHKSEESDGVRHLAVGPFG
;
A
#
# COMPACT_ATOMS: atom_id res chain seq x y z
N MET A 1 -16.35 -8.59 22.95
CA MET A 1 -15.65 -9.15 22.56
C MET A 1 -15.11 -8.68 21.55
N SER A 2 -14.38 -8.39 21.40
CA SER A 2 -13.94 -7.89 20.43
C SER A 2 -13.37 -8.75 19.70
N GLU A 3 -13.55 -8.85 18.78
CA GLU A 3 -13.05 -9.73 18.12
C GLU A 3 -12.15 -9.23 17.25
N MET A 4 -11.29 -9.84 16.82
CA MET A 4 -10.40 -9.48 15.96
C MET A 4 -11.02 -9.43 14.69
N ARG A 5 -11.11 -8.40 14.05
CA ARG A 5 -11.67 -8.31 12.84
C ARG A 5 -10.65 -8.45 11.84
N GLU A 6 -10.70 -9.28 10.88
CA GLU A 6 -9.74 -9.34 9.84
C GLU A 6 -9.96 -8.23 8.87
N PRO A 7 -8.93 -7.67 8.30
CA PRO A 7 -9.05 -6.66 7.28
C PRO A 7 -9.82 -7.18 6.09
N ALA A 8 -10.63 -6.39 5.48
CA ALA A 8 -11.41 -6.81 4.34
C ALA A 8 -10.49 -6.96 3.13
N ARG A 9 -10.80 -7.94 2.27
CA ARG A 9 -10.03 -8.13 1.07
C ARG A 9 -10.88 -7.66 -0.08
N VAL A 10 -10.34 -6.81 -0.94
CA VAL A 10 -11.10 -6.24 -2.04
C VAL A 10 -10.35 -6.41 -3.35
N GLY A 11 -11.06 -6.55 -4.42
CA GLY A 11 -10.45 -6.60 -5.73
C GLY A 11 -10.23 -5.22 -6.28
N PRO A 12 -9.60 -5.12 -7.46
CA PRO A 12 -9.32 -3.82 -8.05
C PRO A 12 -10.58 -3.00 -8.31
N ALA A 13 -11.65 -3.63 -8.78
CA ALA A 13 -12.87 -2.88 -9.08
C ALA A 13 -13.48 -2.30 -7.82
N GLU A 14 -13.42 -3.04 -6.71
CA GLU A 14 -13.98 -2.55 -5.48
C GLU A 14 -13.11 -1.42 -4.92
N ALA A 15 -11.81 -1.52 -5.04
CA ALA A 15 -10.94 -0.46 -4.58
C ALA A 15 -11.14 0.79 -5.43
N TRP A 16 -11.31 0.60 -6.75
CA TRP A 16 -11.54 1.73 -7.64
C TRP A 16 -12.87 2.40 -7.31
N ALA A 17 -13.85 1.62 -6.88
CA ALA A 17 -15.14 2.18 -6.51
C ALA A 17 -15.00 3.15 -5.32
N LEU A 18 -14.03 2.93 -4.43
CA LEU A 18 -13.83 3.86 -3.34
C LEU A 18 -13.33 5.19 -3.90
N VAL A 19 -12.48 5.15 -4.92
CA VAL A 19 -11.98 6.36 -5.53
C VAL A 19 -13.13 7.10 -6.21
N GLU A 20 -13.89 6.39 -7.03
CA GLU A 20 -14.95 7.03 -7.76
C GLU A 20 -16.09 7.51 -6.87
N GLY A 21 -16.24 6.91 -5.72
CA GLY A 21 -17.26 7.31 -4.78
C GLY A 21 -16.87 8.47 -3.89
N GLY A 22 -15.68 9.02 -4.13
CA GLY A 22 -15.29 10.19 -3.35
C GLY A 22 -14.77 9.88 -1.94
N ARG A 23 -14.47 8.61 -1.64
CA ARG A 23 -13.99 8.25 -0.33
C ARG A 23 -12.52 8.60 -0.14
N ASP A 24 -11.83 8.91 -1.24
CA ASP A 24 -10.44 9.35 -1.19
C ASP A 24 -9.55 8.38 -0.42
N PRO A 25 -9.49 7.13 -0.85
CA PRO A 25 -8.68 6.14 -0.13
C PRO A 25 -7.19 6.43 -0.22
N VAL A 26 -6.46 6.03 0.80
CA VAL A 26 -5.03 6.11 0.77
C VAL A 26 -4.56 4.77 0.23
N PHE A 27 -3.79 4.76 -0.86
CA PHE A 27 -3.22 3.51 -1.35
C PHE A 27 -1.84 3.38 -0.70
N LEU A 28 -1.66 2.35 0.14
CA LEU A 28 -0.43 2.17 0.86
C LEU A 28 0.40 1.10 0.20
N ASP A 29 1.54 1.48 -0.35
CA ASP A 29 2.42 0.58 -1.07
C ASP A 29 3.38 -0.06 -0.07
N THR A 30 3.16 -1.34 0.24
CA THR A 30 3.98 -2.02 1.21
C THR A 30 4.90 -3.04 0.56
N ARG A 31 5.12 -2.96 -0.76
CA ARG A 31 5.99 -3.91 -1.44
C ARG A 31 7.36 -3.89 -0.78
N ASN A 32 8.00 -5.05 -0.71
CA ASN A 32 9.33 -5.03 -0.14
C ASN A 32 10.24 -4.34 -1.15
N PRO A 33 11.37 -3.82 -0.73
CA PRO A 33 12.22 -3.03 -1.62
C PRO A 33 12.66 -3.80 -2.86
N TYR A 34 12.88 -5.12 -2.72
CA TYR A 34 13.32 -5.91 -3.84
C TYR A 34 12.24 -5.97 -4.91
N HIS A 35 11.00 -6.21 -4.54
CA HIS A 35 9.92 -6.29 -5.50
C HIS A 35 9.60 -4.91 -6.09
N ARG A 36 9.66 -3.88 -5.26
CA ARG A 36 9.35 -2.56 -5.76
C ARG A 36 10.41 -2.11 -6.75
N ALA A 37 11.65 -2.49 -6.54
CA ALA A 37 12.71 -2.08 -7.45
C ALA A 37 12.54 -2.67 -8.84
N LYS A 38 11.80 -3.78 -8.94
CA LYS A 38 11.62 -4.40 -10.23
C LYS A 38 10.50 -3.80 -11.06
N SER A 39 9.80 -2.83 -10.54
CA SER A 39 8.67 -2.25 -11.26
C SER A 39 8.86 -0.75 -11.35
N ASP A 40 8.42 -0.15 -12.43
CA ASP A 40 8.49 1.29 -12.58
C ASP A 40 7.20 1.96 -12.13
N TRP A 41 6.21 1.19 -11.72
CA TRP A 41 4.87 1.71 -11.53
C TRP A 41 4.36 1.66 -10.12
N GLN A 42 3.41 2.49 -9.82
CA GLN A 42 2.68 2.44 -8.56
C GLN A 42 1.25 2.89 -8.83
N ILE A 43 0.33 2.60 -7.91
CA ILE A 43 -1.03 3.09 -8.01
C ILE A 43 -0.95 4.60 -7.75
N PRO A 44 -1.64 5.42 -8.53
CA PRO A 44 -1.48 6.88 -8.41
C PRO A 44 -1.72 7.39 -7.00
N GLY A 45 -0.85 8.26 -6.57
CA GLY A 45 -0.98 8.87 -5.26
C GLY A 45 -0.58 7.97 -4.09
N SER A 46 0.09 6.85 -4.37
CA SER A 46 0.43 5.93 -3.32
C SER A 46 1.35 6.53 -2.28
N LEU A 47 1.11 6.14 -1.03
CA LEU A 47 2.00 6.46 0.04
C LEU A 47 2.93 5.26 0.18
N ARG A 48 4.20 5.47 0.03
CA ARG A 48 5.15 4.37 0.08
C ARG A 48 5.73 4.19 1.47
N ILE A 49 5.41 3.07 2.11
CA ILE A 49 6.02 2.73 3.38
C ILE A 49 6.17 1.23 3.39
N TRP A 50 7.41 0.73 3.28
CA TRP A 50 7.64 -0.68 3.33
C TRP A 50 7.21 -1.17 4.71
N ARG A 51 6.58 -2.33 4.76
CA ARG A 51 6.05 -2.83 6.00
C ARG A 51 7.09 -2.85 7.11
N GLY A 52 8.37 -3.04 6.81
CA GLY A 52 9.41 -3.07 7.81
C GLY A 52 9.67 -1.72 8.47
N GLU A 53 9.16 -0.62 7.89
CA GLU A 53 9.32 0.68 8.45
C GLU A 53 8.01 1.23 8.95
N LEU A 54 6.93 0.47 8.85
CA LEU A 54 5.61 1.01 9.07
C LEU A 54 5.40 1.52 10.49
N GLU A 55 5.87 0.78 11.47
CA GLU A 55 5.65 1.22 12.84
C GLU A 55 6.35 2.53 13.12
N GLU A 56 7.54 2.73 12.59
CA GLU A 56 8.24 3.96 12.82
C GLU A 56 7.59 5.11 12.10
N ARG A 57 6.90 4.84 11.05
CA ARG A 57 6.30 5.88 10.21
C ARG A 57 4.79 5.88 10.31
N ILE A 58 4.26 5.30 11.36
CA ILE A 58 2.81 5.12 11.47
C ILE A 58 2.05 6.45 11.42
N ASP A 59 2.67 7.53 11.88
CA ASP A 59 1.98 8.80 11.87
C ASP A 59 1.85 9.40 10.49
N GLU A 60 2.50 8.82 9.49
CA GLU A 60 2.37 9.34 8.14
C GLU A 60 1.10 8.81 7.49
N VAL A 61 0.46 7.80 8.06
CA VAL A 61 -0.72 7.20 7.44
C VAL A 61 -1.96 7.94 7.93
N PRO A 62 -2.75 8.51 7.00
CA PRO A 62 -3.95 9.23 7.42
C PRO A 62 -4.95 8.31 8.11
N ARG A 63 -5.57 8.77 9.17
CA ARG A 63 -6.47 7.93 9.94
C ARG A 63 -7.93 8.09 9.59
N ARG A 64 -8.29 9.13 8.87
CA ARG A 64 -9.68 9.35 8.59
C ARG A 64 -10.10 8.98 7.20
N ARG A 65 -9.26 8.27 6.47
CA ARG A 65 -9.54 7.86 5.12
C ARG A 65 -9.42 6.36 5.05
N PRO A 66 -10.14 5.71 4.16
CA PRO A 66 -9.94 4.28 3.98
C PRO A 66 -8.50 4.02 3.54
N VAL A 67 -7.89 2.95 3.99
CA VAL A 67 -6.55 2.61 3.59
C VAL A 67 -6.61 1.33 2.79
N VAL A 68 -6.16 1.38 1.53
CA VAL A 68 -6.10 0.19 0.68
C VAL A 68 -4.63 -0.19 0.60
N ILE A 69 -4.29 -1.33 1.15
CA ILE A 69 -2.92 -1.76 1.28
C ILE A 69 -2.58 -2.74 0.17
N TYR A 70 -1.45 -2.53 -0.50
CA TYR A 70 -1.11 -3.46 -1.59
C TYR A 70 0.36 -3.83 -1.58
N CYS A 71 0.66 -4.97 -2.19
CA CYS A 71 2.01 -5.41 -2.37
C CYS A 71 2.17 -5.83 -3.82
N ALA A 72 3.16 -6.64 -4.13
CA ALA A 72 3.53 -6.87 -5.53
C ALA A 72 2.55 -7.73 -6.30
N CYS A 73 2.18 -8.87 -5.78
CA CYS A 73 1.30 -9.76 -6.52
C CYS A 73 0.46 -10.58 -5.56
N HIS A 74 0.05 -11.77 -6.00
CA HIS A 74 -0.93 -12.50 -5.22
C HIS A 74 -0.43 -13.00 -3.87
N TYR A 75 0.85 -12.94 -3.58
CA TYR A 75 1.27 -13.36 -2.28
C TYR A 75 1.13 -12.11 -1.42
N GLU A 76 0.24 -12.07 -0.54
CA GLU A 76 -0.10 -10.86 0.17
C GLU A 76 0.54 -10.77 1.53
N HIS A 77 1.74 -11.31 1.70
CA HIS A 77 2.35 -11.30 3.00
C HIS A 77 2.64 -9.89 3.51
N SER A 78 3.20 -9.04 2.68
CA SER A 78 3.53 -7.70 3.14
C SER A 78 2.30 -6.89 3.45
N SER A 79 1.25 -7.01 2.62
CA SER A 79 0.06 -6.22 2.87
C SER A 79 -0.71 -6.74 4.07
N THR A 80 -0.73 -8.07 4.28
CA THR A 80 -1.42 -8.62 5.42
C THR A 80 -0.73 -8.22 6.71
N ARG A 81 0.62 -8.28 6.72
CA ARG A 81 1.33 -7.90 7.92
C ARG A 81 1.18 -6.41 8.18
N ALA A 82 1.17 -5.59 7.15
CA ALA A 82 0.97 -4.16 7.31
C ALA A 82 -0.41 -3.89 7.89
N ALA A 83 -1.43 -4.62 7.43
CA ALA A 83 -2.78 -4.42 7.94
C ALA A 83 -2.85 -4.75 9.42
N LEU A 84 -2.15 -5.82 9.86
CA LEU A 84 -2.17 -6.17 11.26
C LEU A 84 -1.48 -5.10 12.11
N ILE A 85 -0.40 -4.51 11.60
CA ILE A 85 0.25 -3.44 12.32
C ILE A 85 -0.69 -2.24 12.44
N LEU A 86 -1.36 -1.89 11.34
CA LEU A 86 -2.25 -0.75 11.38
C LEU A 86 -3.41 -0.99 12.35
N GLU A 87 -3.90 -2.23 12.44
CA GLU A 87 -4.95 -2.50 13.38
C GLU A 87 -4.48 -2.31 14.80
N GLU A 88 -3.23 -2.64 15.08
CA GLU A 88 -2.72 -2.46 16.43
C GLU A 88 -2.64 -0.99 16.80
N TYR A 89 -2.55 -0.12 15.81
CA TYR A 89 -2.51 1.31 16.06
C TYR A 89 -3.88 1.96 15.85
N ASP A 90 -4.95 1.15 15.93
CA ASP A 90 -6.31 1.63 15.91
C ASP A 90 -6.83 2.18 14.60
N PHE A 91 -6.23 1.78 13.48
CA PHE A 91 -6.82 2.11 12.19
C PHE A 91 -7.99 1.16 12.00
N THR A 92 -9.10 1.65 11.51
CA THR A 92 -10.31 0.86 11.46
C THR A 92 -10.83 0.55 10.07
N GLU A 93 -10.55 1.37 9.07
CA GLU A 93 -11.08 1.08 7.75
C GLU A 93 -9.93 0.66 6.86
N LEU A 94 -9.64 -0.63 6.86
CA LEU A 94 -8.50 -1.18 6.17
C LEU A 94 -8.94 -2.21 5.16
N TYR A 95 -8.34 -2.15 3.98
CA TYR A 95 -8.62 -3.11 2.92
C TYR A 95 -7.31 -3.64 2.37
N ILE A 96 -7.28 -4.92 2.03
CA ILE A 96 -6.11 -5.50 1.38
C ILE A 96 -6.48 -5.73 -0.06
N LEU A 97 -5.69 -5.21 -1.00
CA LEU A 97 -5.97 -5.37 -2.42
C LEU A 97 -5.54 -6.76 -2.86
N VAL A 98 -6.52 -7.57 -3.21
CA VAL A 98 -6.26 -8.95 -3.61
C VAL A 98 -5.47 -8.94 -4.91
N GLY A 99 -4.38 -9.67 -4.93
CA GLY A 99 -3.54 -9.74 -6.12
C GLY A 99 -2.56 -8.58 -6.25
N GLY A 100 -2.61 -7.65 -5.35
CA GLY A 100 -1.63 -6.56 -5.34
C GLY A 100 -1.68 -5.68 -6.56
N ILE A 101 -0.59 -4.98 -6.82
CA ILE A 101 -0.56 -4.06 -7.94
C ILE A 101 -0.71 -4.80 -9.26
N LYS A 102 -0.34 -6.07 -9.30
CA LYS A 102 -0.47 -6.82 -10.55
C LYS A 102 -1.93 -6.94 -10.95
N SER A 103 -2.82 -7.20 -9.99
CA SER A 103 -4.23 -7.31 -10.32
C SER A 103 -4.81 -5.97 -10.75
N TRP A 104 -4.31 -4.88 -10.16
CA TRP A 104 -4.75 -3.54 -10.52
C TRP A 104 -4.34 -3.26 -11.96
N GLU A 105 -3.11 -3.60 -12.29
CA GLU A 105 -2.63 -3.40 -13.63
C GLU A 105 -3.40 -4.26 -14.61
N ASP A 106 -3.65 -5.52 -14.29
CA ASP A 106 -4.39 -6.43 -15.19
C ASP A 106 -5.82 -5.94 -15.41
N ALA A 107 -6.37 -5.20 -14.47
CA ALA A 107 -7.71 -4.65 -14.61
C ALA A 107 -7.73 -3.37 -15.46
N GLY A 108 -6.56 -2.92 -15.90
CA GLY A 108 -6.51 -1.75 -16.76
C GLY A 108 -6.69 -0.43 -16.02
N LEU A 109 -6.49 -0.43 -14.72
CA LEU A 109 -6.70 0.79 -13.94
C LEU A 109 -5.45 1.67 -13.97
N PRO A 110 -5.59 2.95 -13.62
CA PRO A 110 -4.49 3.89 -13.79
C PRO A 110 -3.24 3.56 -12.99
N LEU A 111 -2.08 3.81 -13.57
CA LEU A 111 -0.82 3.66 -12.92
C LEU A 111 -0.01 4.93 -13.14
N GLU A 112 0.96 5.17 -12.28
CA GLU A 112 1.85 6.29 -12.52
C GLU A 112 3.26 5.80 -12.22
N HIS A 113 4.27 6.52 -12.62
CA HIS A 113 5.63 6.13 -12.33
C HIS A 113 5.81 6.19 -10.82
N LYS A 114 6.54 5.24 -10.27
CA LYS A 114 6.68 5.18 -8.84
C LYS A 114 7.45 6.41 -8.36
N SER A 115 7.21 6.77 -7.11
CA SER A 115 7.78 7.98 -6.59
C SER A 115 9.28 7.80 -6.37
N GLU A 116 9.94 8.94 -6.19
CA GLU A 116 11.36 8.89 -5.97
C GLU A 116 11.64 8.49 -4.54
N GLU A 117 10.66 8.32 -3.71
CA GLU A 117 10.86 7.97 -2.35
C GLU A 117 11.59 6.68 -2.26
N SER A 118 12.63 6.64 -1.52
CA SER A 118 13.39 5.46 -1.52
C SER A 118 12.76 4.45 -0.62
N ASP A 119 13.27 3.30 -0.57
CA ASP A 119 12.74 2.23 0.25
C ASP A 119 13.54 2.18 1.54
N GLY A 120 13.84 3.29 2.08
CA GLY A 120 14.57 3.31 3.32
C GLY A 120 16.04 3.57 3.11
N VAL A 121 16.46 3.66 1.87
CA VAL A 121 17.85 3.91 1.62
C VAL A 121 18.01 5.04 0.69
N ARG A 122 17.04 5.94 0.63
CA ARG A 122 17.13 6.97 -0.32
C ARG A 122 18.36 7.74 -0.24
N HIS A 123 18.84 7.96 0.92
CA HIS A 123 19.96 8.80 1.00
C HIS A 123 21.14 8.15 0.37
N LEU A 124 21.06 6.90 0.13
CA LEU A 124 22.21 6.29 -0.41
C LEU A 124 22.16 6.47 -1.83
N ALA A 125 21.06 6.74 -2.32
CA ALA A 125 20.94 6.76 -3.72
C ALA A 125 21.57 7.84 -4.23
N VAL A 126 21.91 8.64 -3.54
CA VAL A 126 22.46 9.65 -4.05
C VAL A 126 23.60 9.40 -4.52
N GLY A 127 23.99 8.81 -4.45
CA GLY A 127 25.09 8.63 -4.78
C GLY A 127 25.23 9.05 -5.99
N PRO A 128 26.02 9.06 -6.59
CA PRO A 128 26.23 9.58 -7.71
C PRO A 128 25.36 9.11 -8.58
N PHE A 129 24.79 8.57 -8.36
CA PHE A 129 24.03 8.23 -9.11
C PHE A 129 23.05 8.37 -8.47
N GLY A 130 23.17 8.86 -7.78
CA GLY A 130 22.16 9.26 -7.14
C GLY A 130 21.47 9.04 -7.28
#